data_180ceac244df2d2c8c5c4ca1a136b776
#
_entry.id   180ceac244df2d2c8c5c4ca1a136b776
#
_cell.length_a   1.000
_cell.length_b   1.000
_cell.length_c   1.000
_cell.angle_alpha   90.00
_cell.angle_beta   90.00
_cell.angle_gamma   90.00
#
_symmetry.space_group_name_H-M   'P 1'
#
loop_
_entity.id
_entity.type
_entity.pdbx_description
1 polymer ?
#
loop_
_entity_poly.entity_id
_entity_poly.type
_entity_poly.pdbx_seq_one_letter_code
_entity_poly.pdbx_strand_id
1 'polypeptide(L)'
;MAKLIRQSNFELLRILCMFGVLCNHTLQSVYTDLNAAVSYPTHYVQVFLMSMSIISVNCFVLISGYFRIKQSWSGISNLYTQCAFYVLVCSMIGIVMHEISTVEALKRTVFALSESGLWFIVAYLGLYLIAPILNAGYASLEESKKKSLLILMLILDVYLGYLHQSEEVTINGYHVIHFIVLYFIGCYLSERPIKAFAPSAMCGGGKWLILCLLCVFLHAVKVRFEPMAILFSFRYNSPMVMILTLAFFHWVMTWQIQKKWIN
;
A
#
# COMPACT_ATOMS: atom_id res chain seq x y z
N MET A 1 -23.34 11.44 20.19
CA MET A 1 -22.25 10.92 19.32
C MET A 1 -22.84 10.52 17.98
N ALA A 2 -22.57 11.26 16.92
CA ALA A 2 -23.04 10.89 15.58
C ALA A 2 -22.34 9.57 15.19
N LYS A 3 -23.12 8.54 14.93
CA LYS A 3 -22.65 7.25 14.40
C LYS A 3 -21.97 7.57 13.07
N LEU A 4 -20.66 7.43 12.99
CA LEU A 4 -19.92 7.57 11.72
C LEU A 4 -20.58 6.60 10.73
N ILE A 5 -21.27 7.15 9.75
CA ILE A 5 -21.86 6.35 8.67
C ILE A 5 -20.69 5.70 7.96
N ARG A 6 -20.56 4.37 8.11
CA ARG A 6 -19.55 3.60 7.37
C ARG A 6 -19.77 3.84 5.88
N GLN A 7 -18.71 4.28 5.19
CA GLN A 7 -18.78 4.52 3.76
C GLN A 7 -18.48 3.19 3.04
N SER A 8 -19.51 2.57 2.48
CA SER A 8 -19.43 1.22 1.87
C SER A 8 -18.38 1.11 0.75
N ASN A 9 -18.08 2.21 0.04
CA ASN A 9 -17.03 2.24 -0.96
C ASN A 9 -15.62 1.99 -0.37
N PHE A 10 -15.31 2.52 0.82
CA PHE A 10 -14.02 2.27 1.48
C PHE A 10 -13.94 0.88 2.10
N GLU A 11 -15.06 0.30 2.57
CA GLU A 11 -15.07 -1.10 3.01
C GLU A 11 -14.83 -2.03 1.81
N LEU A 12 -15.48 -1.76 0.67
CA LEU A 12 -15.19 -2.49 -0.56
C LEU A 12 -13.74 -2.32 -1.01
N LEU A 13 -13.19 -1.10 -0.91
CA LEU A 13 -11.78 -0.86 -1.21
C LEU A 13 -10.85 -1.71 -0.34
N ARG A 14 -11.12 -1.83 0.97
CA ARG A 14 -10.33 -2.70 1.86
C ARG A 14 -10.37 -4.15 1.41
N ILE A 15 -11.55 -4.67 1.03
CA ILE A 15 -11.70 -6.04 0.52
C ILE A 15 -10.90 -6.23 -0.77
N LEU A 16 -11.01 -5.29 -1.72
CA LEU A 16 -10.26 -5.32 -2.97
C LEU A 16 -8.75 -5.26 -2.72
N CYS A 17 -8.30 -4.43 -1.78
CA CYS A 17 -6.89 -4.35 -1.42
C CYS A 17 -6.38 -5.64 -0.76
N MET A 18 -7.17 -6.30 0.12
CA MET A 18 -6.80 -7.61 0.67
C MET A 18 -6.60 -8.63 -0.45
N PHE A 19 -7.56 -8.70 -1.38
CA PHE A 19 -7.43 -9.58 -2.54
C PHE A 19 -6.22 -9.21 -3.41
N GLY A 20 -6.00 -7.91 -3.65
CA GLY A 20 -4.84 -7.43 -4.40
C GLY A 20 -3.50 -7.78 -3.75
N VAL A 21 -3.39 -7.73 -2.39
CA VAL A 21 -2.17 -8.18 -1.69
C VAL A 21 -1.92 -9.67 -1.94
N LEU A 22 -2.95 -10.53 -1.84
CA LEU A 22 -2.81 -11.96 -2.14
C LEU A 22 -2.38 -12.18 -3.60
N CYS A 23 -3.01 -11.50 -4.55
CA CYS A 23 -2.63 -11.56 -5.96
C CYS A 23 -1.17 -11.13 -6.16
N ASN A 24 -0.76 -10.02 -5.54
CA ASN A 24 0.60 -9.51 -5.68
C ASN A 24 1.65 -10.50 -5.18
N HIS A 25 1.44 -11.14 -4.03
CA HIS A 25 2.35 -12.16 -3.51
C HIS A 25 2.43 -13.38 -4.44
N THR A 26 1.30 -13.88 -4.92
CA THR A 26 1.26 -14.99 -5.89
C THR A 26 1.96 -14.63 -7.19
N LEU A 27 1.69 -13.42 -7.73
CA LEU A 27 2.31 -12.97 -8.97
C LEU A 27 3.81 -12.75 -8.83
N GLN A 28 4.30 -12.28 -7.68
CA GLN A 28 5.73 -12.10 -7.44
C GLN A 28 6.48 -13.43 -7.43
N SER A 29 5.94 -14.49 -6.80
CA SER A 29 6.56 -15.80 -6.79
C SER A 29 6.65 -16.40 -8.20
N VAL A 30 5.56 -16.33 -8.95
CA VAL A 30 5.51 -16.81 -10.35
C VAL A 30 6.40 -15.94 -11.26
N TYR A 31 6.45 -14.61 -11.04
CA TYR A 31 7.30 -13.70 -11.80
C TYR A 31 8.79 -13.97 -11.62
N THR A 32 9.20 -14.33 -10.41
CA THR A 32 10.61 -14.68 -10.13
C THR A 32 11.01 -15.94 -10.88
N ASP A 33 10.14 -16.96 -10.91
CA ASP A 33 10.39 -18.21 -11.61
C ASP A 33 10.37 -18.04 -13.14
N LEU A 34 9.47 -17.17 -13.65
CA LEU A 34 9.35 -16.90 -15.09
C LEU A 34 10.43 -15.98 -15.65
N ASN A 35 11.08 -15.15 -14.83
CA ASN A 35 12.29 -14.43 -15.25
C ASN A 35 13.44 -15.38 -15.63
N ALA A 36 13.42 -16.60 -15.12
CA ALA A 36 14.37 -17.64 -15.51
C ALA A 36 14.05 -18.30 -16.87
N ALA A 37 12.82 -18.11 -17.41
CA ALA A 37 12.31 -18.84 -18.58
C ALA A 37 11.77 -17.97 -19.72
N VAL A 38 12.10 -16.72 -19.80
CA VAL A 38 11.38 -15.68 -20.48
C VAL A 38 11.32 -15.61 -21.97
N SER A 39 10.26 -15.63 -22.51
CA SER A 39 9.72 -14.60 -23.42
C SER A 39 8.28 -14.96 -23.66
N TYR A 40 7.31 -14.07 -23.38
CA TYR A 40 6.15 -14.23 -24.17
C TYR A 40 4.87 -13.61 -23.55
N PRO A 41 3.74 -13.62 -24.21
CA PRO A 41 2.52 -12.89 -23.86
C PRO A 41 2.07 -13.01 -22.39
N THR A 42 2.34 -14.15 -21.75
CA THR A 42 2.04 -14.39 -20.32
C THR A 42 2.75 -13.44 -19.39
N HIS A 43 3.98 -13.02 -19.71
CA HIS A 43 4.74 -12.07 -18.92
C HIS A 43 4.06 -10.69 -18.88
N TYR A 44 3.57 -10.20 -20.02
CA TYR A 44 2.87 -8.92 -20.09
C TYR A 44 1.52 -8.94 -19.35
N VAL A 45 0.83 -10.08 -19.38
CA VAL A 45 -0.38 -10.29 -18.57
C VAL A 45 -0.05 -10.22 -17.07
N GLN A 46 1.05 -10.84 -16.63
CA GLN A 46 1.50 -10.75 -15.24
C GLN A 46 1.85 -9.33 -14.84
N VAL A 47 2.61 -8.60 -15.67
CA VAL A 47 2.93 -7.18 -15.45
C VAL A 47 1.66 -6.35 -15.33
N PHE A 48 0.65 -6.61 -16.16
CA PHE A 48 -0.64 -5.94 -16.08
C PHE A 48 -1.36 -6.24 -14.75
N LEU A 49 -1.45 -7.51 -14.35
CA LEU A 49 -2.05 -7.91 -13.08
C LEU A 49 -1.28 -7.38 -11.87
N MET A 50 0.06 -7.35 -11.94
CA MET A 50 0.89 -6.72 -10.91
C MET A 50 0.62 -5.21 -10.81
N SER A 51 0.44 -4.52 -11.93
CA SER A 51 0.08 -3.09 -11.94
C SER A 51 -1.23 -2.82 -11.23
N MET A 52 -2.20 -3.74 -11.36
CA MET A 52 -3.48 -3.64 -10.67
C MET A 52 -3.39 -3.94 -9.18
N SER A 53 -2.49 -4.83 -8.76
CA SER A 53 -2.42 -5.35 -7.40
C SER A 53 -1.44 -4.61 -6.49
N ILE A 54 -0.33 -4.08 -7.03
CA ILE A 54 0.74 -3.42 -6.26
C ILE A 54 0.26 -2.21 -5.45
N ILE A 55 -0.77 -1.52 -5.91
CA ILE A 55 -1.35 -0.35 -5.27
C ILE A 55 -2.03 -0.64 -3.92
N SER A 56 -2.30 -1.91 -3.63
CA SER A 56 -3.15 -2.33 -2.50
C SER A 56 -2.61 -1.88 -1.15
N VAL A 57 -1.31 -2.03 -0.93
CA VAL A 57 -0.63 -1.59 0.30
C VAL A 57 -0.75 -0.08 0.48
N ASN A 58 -0.49 0.68 -0.56
CA ASN A 58 -0.60 2.14 -0.53
C ASN A 58 -2.03 2.59 -0.25
N CYS A 59 -3.03 1.92 -0.84
CA CYS A 59 -4.44 2.21 -0.58
C CYS A 59 -4.82 1.98 0.88
N PHE A 60 -4.32 0.93 1.55
CA PHE A 60 -4.57 0.72 2.98
C PHE A 60 -4.07 1.88 3.83
N VAL A 61 -2.88 2.39 3.54
CA VAL A 61 -2.30 3.52 4.27
C VAL A 61 -3.06 4.82 3.97
N LEU A 62 -3.44 5.04 2.70
CA LEU A 62 -4.29 6.19 2.31
C LEU A 62 -5.64 6.18 3.04
N ILE A 63 -6.31 5.02 3.15
CA ILE A 63 -7.55 4.87 3.93
C ILE A 63 -7.31 5.28 5.38
N SER A 64 -6.19 4.83 5.97
CA SER A 64 -5.84 5.14 7.35
C SER A 64 -5.64 6.64 7.58
N GLY A 65 -5.01 7.34 6.62
CA GLY A 65 -4.88 8.80 6.64
C GLY A 65 -6.22 9.50 6.42
N TYR A 66 -7.02 9.03 5.48
CA TYR A 66 -8.32 9.61 5.14
C TYR A 66 -9.28 9.62 6.35
N PHE A 67 -9.33 8.53 7.12
CA PHE A 67 -10.15 8.44 8.33
C PHE A 67 -9.45 8.87 9.61
N ARG A 68 -8.16 9.17 9.54
CA ARG A 68 -7.29 9.51 10.66
C ARG A 68 -7.28 8.44 11.75
N ILE A 69 -6.14 7.81 11.93
CA ILE A 69 -5.96 6.78 12.95
C ILE A 69 -6.29 7.34 14.33
N LYS A 70 -7.18 6.66 15.05
CA LYS A 70 -7.47 6.89 16.47
C LYS A 70 -6.77 5.80 17.26
N GLN A 71 -5.64 6.16 17.86
CA GLN A 71 -4.85 5.22 18.64
C GLN A 71 -5.65 4.73 19.87
N SER A 72 -5.56 3.43 20.14
CA SER A 72 -6.08 2.81 21.37
C SER A 72 -5.27 1.56 21.71
N TRP A 73 -5.13 1.28 22.98
CA TRP A 73 -4.46 0.06 23.46
C TRP A 73 -5.11 -1.21 22.96
N SER A 74 -6.45 -1.23 22.93
CA SER A 74 -7.22 -2.33 22.34
C SER A 74 -6.89 -2.54 20.86
N GLY A 75 -6.66 -1.47 20.08
CA GLY A 75 -6.27 -1.56 18.68
C GLY A 75 -4.91 -2.24 18.51
N ILE A 76 -3.92 -1.86 19.33
CA ILE A 76 -2.58 -2.47 19.31
C ILE A 76 -2.65 -3.94 19.70
N SER A 77 -3.32 -4.24 20.82
CA SER A 77 -3.48 -5.61 21.30
C SER A 77 -4.18 -6.51 20.28
N ASN A 78 -5.27 -6.03 19.70
CA ASN A 78 -6.00 -6.78 18.65
C ASN A 78 -5.13 -7.04 17.43
N LEU A 79 -4.36 -6.04 16.96
CA LEU A 79 -3.44 -6.21 15.84
C LEU A 79 -2.39 -7.28 16.15
N TYR A 80 -1.74 -7.19 17.30
CA TYR A 80 -0.74 -8.18 17.73
C TYR A 80 -1.33 -9.58 17.83
N THR A 81 -2.50 -9.73 18.50
CA THR A 81 -3.16 -11.01 18.71
C THR A 81 -3.55 -11.66 17.36
N GLN A 82 -4.04 -10.87 16.40
CA GLN A 82 -4.35 -11.37 15.07
C GLN A 82 -3.08 -11.86 14.35
N CYS A 83 -2.01 -11.08 14.38
CA CYS A 83 -0.73 -11.50 13.78
C CYS A 83 -0.19 -12.78 14.41
N ALA A 84 -0.14 -12.83 15.75
CA ALA A 84 0.33 -14.01 16.48
C ALA A 84 -0.53 -15.24 16.18
N PHE A 85 -1.84 -15.09 16.09
CA PHE A 85 -2.76 -16.17 15.72
C PHE A 85 -2.46 -16.75 14.33
N TYR A 86 -2.35 -15.88 13.31
CA TYR A 86 -2.05 -16.35 11.96
C TYR A 86 -0.64 -16.95 11.83
N VAL A 87 0.35 -16.37 12.51
CA VAL A 87 1.71 -16.92 12.55
C VAL A 87 1.70 -18.29 13.23
N LEU A 88 0.95 -18.47 14.33
CA LEU A 88 0.77 -19.75 14.99
C LEU A 88 0.18 -20.80 14.02
N VAL A 89 -0.94 -20.47 13.34
CA VAL A 89 -1.59 -21.38 12.39
C VAL A 89 -0.63 -21.78 11.27
N CYS A 90 0.06 -20.82 10.66
CA CYS A 90 1.05 -21.11 9.61
C CYS A 90 2.22 -21.95 10.14
N SER A 91 2.68 -21.67 11.37
CA SER A 91 3.75 -22.44 12.00
C SER A 91 3.33 -23.88 12.33
N MET A 92 2.08 -24.09 12.74
CA MET A 92 1.54 -25.46 12.94
C MET A 92 1.53 -26.26 11.62
N ILE A 93 1.14 -25.61 10.51
CA ILE A 93 1.20 -26.24 9.18
C ILE A 93 2.66 -26.59 8.84
N GLY A 94 3.61 -25.66 9.06
CA GLY A 94 5.03 -25.90 8.81
C GLY A 94 5.60 -27.07 9.63
N ILE A 95 5.15 -27.26 10.90
CA ILE A 95 5.52 -28.44 11.70
C ILE A 95 4.99 -29.73 11.06
N VAL A 96 3.72 -29.73 10.65
CA VAL A 96 3.10 -30.91 10.02
C VAL A 96 3.80 -31.26 8.70
N MET A 97 4.24 -30.24 7.95
CA MET A 97 4.99 -30.41 6.71
C MET A 97 6.48 -30.75 6.93
N HIS A 98 6.93 -30.83 8.19
CA HIS A 98 8.33 -31.06 8.58
C HIS A 98 9.32 -29.98 8.07
N GLU A 99 8.84 -28.76 7.81
CA GLU A 99 9.66 -27.65 7.33
C GLU A 99 10.31 -26.85 8.47
N ILE A 100 9.65 -26.83 9.65
CA ILE A 100 10.15 -26.11 10.83
C ILE A 100 10.03 -26.96 12.09
N SER A 101 10.92 -26.71 13.06
CA SER A 101 10.86 -27.35 14.38
C SER A 101 9.81 -26.70 15.28
N THR A 102 9.35 -27.43 16.31
CA THR A 102 8.42 -26.91 17.33
C THR A 102 8.99 -25.69 18.05
N VAL A 103 10.30 -25.66 18.33
CA VAL A 103 10.98 -24.54 18.97
C VAL A 103 10.94 -23.30 18.07
N GLU A 104 11.21 -23.48 16.78
CA GLU A 104 11.15 -22.39 15.81
C GLU A 104 9.72 -21.86 15.65
N ALA A 105 8.73 -22.74 15.63
CA ALA A 105 7.31 -22.35 15.57
C ALA A 105 6.89 -21.51 16.79
N LEU A 106 7.33 -21.91 17.98
CA LEU A 106 7.08 -21.16 19.21
C LEU A 106 7.76 -19.79 19.17
N LYS A 107 9.02 -19.73 18.76
CA LYS A 107 9.78 -18.50 18.60
C LYS A 107 9.09 -17.53 17.64
N ARG A 108 8.70 -18.00 16.44
CA ARG A 108 7.98 -17.20 15.45
C ARG A 108 6.64 -16.68 15.96
N THR A 109 5.93 -17.47 16.76
CA THR A 109 4.63 -17.07 17.31
C THR A 109 4.77 -15.99 18.39
N VAL A 110 5.70 -16.19 19.35
CA VAL A 110 5.94 -15.23 20.43
C VAL A 110 6.51 -13.91 19.89
N PHE A 111 7.42 -13.99 18.92
CA PHE A 111 8.04 -12.85 18.28
C PHE A 111 7.44 -12.57 16.89
N ALA A 112 6.11 -12.68 16.75
CA ALA A 112 5.41 -12.62 15.49
C ALA A 112 5.75 -11.39 14.63
N LEU A 113 6.04 -10.25 15.25
CA LEU A 113 6.36 -9.01 14.52
C LEU A 113 7.80 -8.95 14.00
N SER A 114 8.76 -9.64 14.64
CA SER A 114 10.18 -9.57 14.26
C SER A 114 10.65 -10.80 13.47
N GLU A 115 10.11 -11.97 13.77
CA GLU A 115 10.59 -13.25 13.20
C GLU A 115 9.77 -13.77 12.01
N SER A 116 8.59 -13.17 11.76
CA SER A 116 7.67 -13.69 10.73
C SER A 116 7.73 -12.94 9.39
N GLY A 117 8.59 -11.94 9.24
CA GLY A 117 8.71 -11.17 8.01
C GLY A 117 7.51 -10.26 7.70
N LEU A 118 6.71 -9.92 8.69
CA LEU A 118 5.52 -9.07 8.55
C LEU A 118 5.87 -7.58 8.45
N TRP A 119 6.72 -7.22 7.47
CA TRP A 119 7.24 -5.87 7.28
C TRP A 119 6.14 -4.80 7.25
N PHE A 120 5.01 -5.08 6.57
CA PHE A 120 3.89 -4.14 6.49
C PHE A 120 3.30 -3.84 7.87
N ILE A 121 3.11 -4.87 8.69
CA ILE A 121 2.54 -4.73 10.03
C ILE A 121 3.48 -3.93 10.93
N VAL A 122 4.78 -4.16 10.84
CA VAL A 122 5.81 -3.43 11.60
C VAL A 122 5.81 -1.95 11.21
N ALA A 123 5.83 -1.65 9.93
CA ALA A 123 5.77 -0.27 9.43
C ALA A 123 4.43 0.40 9.79
N TYR A 124 3.31 -0.33 9.69
CA TYR A 124 1.99 0.16 10.06
C TYR A 124 1.86 0.40 11.56
N LEU A 125 2.44 -0.47 12.40
CA LEU A 125 2.48 -0.27 13.86
C LEU A 125 3.28 1.00 14.21
N GLY A 126 4.43 1.22 13.55
CA GLY A 126 5.18 2.46 13.68
C GLY A 126 4.32 3.69 13.35
N LEU A 127 3.63 3.67 12.21
CA LEU A 127 2.69 4.72 11.86
C LEU A 127 1.57 4.88 12.91
N TYR A 128 0.99 3.76 13.36
CA TYR A 128 -0.10 3.76 14.34
C TYR A 128 0.30 4.42 15.65
N LEU A 129 1.53 4.13 16.13
CA LEU A 129 2.05 4.71 17.38
C LEU A 129 2.27 6.22 17.31
N ILE A 130 2.75 6.73 16.16
CA ILE A 130 3.01 8.16 16.00
C ILE A 130 1.80 8.95 15.45
N ALA A 131 0.74 8.27 15.03
CA ALA A 131 -0.44 8.90 14.43
C ALA A 131 -1.07 10.04 15.25
N PRO A 132 -1.16 9.97 16.60
CA PRO A 132 -1.67 11.10 17.39
C PRO A 132 -0.84 12.39 17.22
N ILE A 133 0.49 12.25 17.17
CA ILE A 133 1.42 13.38 16.96
C ILE A 133 1.25 13.92 15.54
N LEU A 134 1.18 13.02 14.54
CA LEU A 134 0.97 13.40 13.15
C LEU A 134 -0.37 14.13 12.96
N ASN A 135 -1.45 13.65 13.61
CA ASN A 135 -2.76 14.27 13.54
C ASN A 135 -2.77 15.68 14.15
N ALA A 136 -2.15 15.84 15.32
CA ALA A 136 -2.06 17.13 16.00
C ALA A 136 -1.20 18.12 15.19
N GLY A 137 -0.03 17.67 14.71
CA GLY A 137 0.85 18.48 13.88
C GLY A 137 0.17 18.90 12.57
N TYR A 138 -0.48 17.94 11.88
CA TYR A 138 -1.19 18.25 10.64
C TYR A 138 -2.35 19.23 10.85
N ALA A 139 -3.11 19.10 11.94
CA ALA A 139 -4.23 19.99 12.26
C ALA A 139 -3.80 21.42 12.57
N SER A 140 -2.59 21.62 13.11
CA SER A 140 -2.05 22.94 13.43
C SER A 140 -1.48 23.68 12.21
N LEU A 141 -1.29 23.00 11.07
CA LEU A 141 -0.71 23.62 9.87
C LEU A 141 -1.73 24.41 9.09
N GLU A 142 -1.31 25.56 8.59
CA GLU A 142 -2.02 26.35 7.59
C GLU A 142 -2.08 25.57 6.25
N GLU A 143 -3.09 25.84 5.45
CA GLU A 143 -3.35 25.15 4.19
C GLU A 143 -2.17 25.22 3.20
N SER A 144 -1.52 26.37 3.10
CA SER A 144 -0.31 26.55 2.29
C SER A 144 0.84 25.68 2.75
N LYS A 145 1.02 25.58 4.07
CA LYS A 145 2.08 24.76 4.70
C LYS A 145 1.80 23.27 4.54
N LYS A 146 0.53 22.81 4.64
CA LYS A 146 0.12 21.43 4.35
C LYS A 146 0.54 21.00 2.95
N LYS A 147 0.22 21.84 1.95
CA LYS A 147 0.56 21.59 0.54
C LYS A 147 2.08 21.54 0.33
N SER A 148 2.81 22.51 0.86
CA SER A 148 4.28 22.55 0.73
C SER A 148 4.94 21.37 1.39
N LEU A 149 4.49 20.97 2.60
CA LEU A 149 4.98 19.80 3.31
C LEU A 149 4.78 18.52 2.49
N LEU A 150 3.58 18.31 1.94
CA LEU A 150 3.29 17.14 1.09
C LEU A 150 4.19 17.07 -0.14
N ILE A 151 4.41 18.20 -0.82
CA ILE A 151 5.29 18.25 -1.98
C ILE A 151 6.73 17.89 -1.59
N LEU A 152 7.25 18.48 -0.50
CA LEU A 152 8.60 18.19 -0.02
C LEU A 152 8.75 16.73 0.41
N MET A 153 7.77 16.18 1.11
CA MET A 153 7.80 14.76 1.51
C MET A 153 7.75 13.82 0.31
N LEU A 154 6.95 14.14 -0.72
CA LEU A 154 6.90 13.36 -1.96
C LEU A 154 8.24 13.43 -2.72
N ILE A 155 8.85 14.63 -2.80
CA ILE A 155 10.17 14.79 -3.42
C ILE A 155 11.21 13.95 -2.67
N LEU A 156 11.20 14.00 -1.34
CA LEU A 156 12.13 13.26 -0.52
C LEU A 156 11.95 11.74 -0.67
N ASP A 157 10.71 11.26 -0.64
CA ASP A 157 10.37 9.84 -0.80
C ASP A 157 10.77 9.30 -2.19
N VAL A 158 10.52 10.08 -3.24
CA VAL A 158 10.92 9.72 -4.61
C VAL A 158 12.44 9.86 -4.79
N TYR A 159 13.03 10.97 -4.37
CA TYR A 159 14.46 11.21 -4.62
C TYR A 159 15.35 10.28 -3.79
N LEU A 160 15.19 10.24 -2.46
CA LEU A 160 16.01 9.40 -1.60
C LEU A 160 15.56 7.94 -1.60
N GLY A 161 14.25 7.69 -1.56
CA GLY A 161 13.71 6.34 -1.42
C GLY A 161 13.65 5.56 -2.72
N TYR A 162 13.27 6.20 -3.83
CA TYR A 162 13.12 5.53 -5.12
C TYR A 162 14.38 5.63 -6.00
N LEU A 163 14.92 6.84 -6.21
CA LEU A 163 16.05 7.04 -7.11
C LEU A 163 17.36 6.62 -6.47
N HIS A 164 17.66 7.07 -5.25
CA HIS A 164 18.89 6.74 -4.53
C HIS A 164 18.82 5.43 -3.74
N GLN A 165 17.62 4.90 -3.50
CA GLN A 165 17.41 3.67 -2.71
C GLN A 165 18.10 3.72 -1.34
N SER A 166 18.04 4.88 -0.67
CA SER A 166 18.64 5.09 0.64
C SER A 166 17.96 4.19 1.69
N GLU A 167 18.74 3.32 2.31
CA GLU A 167 18.26 2.41 3.35
C GLU A 167 17.79 3.17 4.58
N GLU A 168 18.41 4.29 4.89
CA GLU A 168 18.13 5.10 6.07
C GLU A 168 16.78 5.83 5.98
N VAL A 169 16.32 6.13 4.77
CA VAL A 169 15.08 6.88 4.56
C VAL A 169 13.92 5.97 4.22
N THR A 170 13.95 5.29 3.08
CA THR A 170 12.90 4.36 2.67
C THR A 170 13.33 3.50 1.50
N ILE A 171 13.70 2.27 1.74
CA ILE A 171 13.97 1.32 0.68
C ILE A 171 12.65 0.89 0.03
N ASN A 172 12.46 1.20 -1.23
CA ASN A 172 11.36 0.68 -2.06
C ASN A 172 9.94 0.96 -1.52
N GLY A 173 9.82 1.84 -0.50
CA GLY A 173 8.57 2.14 0.16
C GLY A 173 8.19 1.16 1.30
N TYR A 174 9.12 0.33 1.75
CA TYR A 174 8.88 -0.64 2.85
C TYR A 174 8.95 -0.04 4.25
N HIS A 175 9.33 1.24 4.40
CA HIS A 175 9.55 1.88 5.70
C HIS A 175 8.38 2.77 6.12
N VAL A 176 8.32 3.04 7.44
CA VAL A 176 7.29 3.90 8.03
C VAL A 176 7.29 5.32 7.43
N ILE A 177 8.41 5.81 6.93
CA ILE A 177 8.50 7.14 6.32
C ILE A 177 7.60 7.24 5.09
N HIS A 178 7.64 6.24 4.19
CA HIS A 178 6.71 6.17 3.06
C HIS A 178 5.25 6.12 3.52
N PHE A 179 4.98 5.40 4.62
CA PHE A 179 3.62 5.33 5.18
C PHE A 179 3.17 6.68 5.76
N ILE A 180 4.08 7.48 6.33
CA ILE A 180 3.78 8.85 6.78
C ILE A 180 3.41 9.74 5.59
N VAL A 181 4.13 9.64 4.47
CA VAL A 181 3.81 10.37 3.24
C VAL A 181 2.41 10.03 2.76
N LEU A 182 2.09 8.75 2.61
CA LEU A 182 0.76 8.28 2.21
C LEU A 182 -0.33 8.70 3.22
N TYR A 183 -0.03 8.61 4.50
CA TYR A 183 -0.94 9.02 5.57
C TYR A 183 -1.33 10.51 5.45
N PHE A 184 -0.36 11.38 5.25
CA PHE A 184 -0.62 12.81 5.05
C PHE A 184 -1.35 13.10 3.74
N ILE A 185 -1.07 12.36 2.67
CA ILE A 185 -1.87 12.45 1.44
C ILE A 185 -3.33 12.06 1.74
N GLY A 186 -3.56 10.98 2.48
CA GLY A 186 -4.90 10.57 2.91
C GLY A 186 -5.61 11.65 3.72
N CYS A 187 -4.92 12.25 4.71
CA CYS A 187 -5.45 13.39 5.49
C CYS A 187 -5.83 14.57 4.58
N TYR A 188 -4.96 14.91 3.64
CA TYR A 188 -5.19 15.98 2.70
C TYR A 188 -6.38 15.75 1.78
N LEU A 189 -6.55 14.51 1.32
CA LEU A 189 -7.70 14.10 0.51
C LEU A 189 -9.02 14.17 1.29
N SER A 190 -9.00 13.85 2.60
CA SER A 190 -10.21 13.88 3.44
C SER A 190 -10.80 15.29 3.67
N GLU A 191 -9.97 16.32 3.58
CA GLU A 191 -10.37 17.70 3.79
C GLU A 191 -10.94 18.39 2.53
N ARG A 192 -10.95 17.68 1.39
CA ARG A 192 -11.32 18.29 0.10
C ARG A 192 -12.48 17.60 -0.57
N PRO A 193 -13.36 18.36 -1.24
CA PRO A 193 -14.42 17.76 -2.02
C PRO A 193 -13.81 16.95 -3.19
N ILE A 194 -14.40 15.79 -3.45
CA ILE A 194 -13.98 14.86 -4.51
C ILE A 194 -13.75 15.58 -5.87
N LYS A 195 -14.57 16.58 -6.16
CA LYS A 195 -14.50 17.39 -7.41
C LYS A 195 -13.26 18.28 -7.52
N ALA A 196 -12.58 18.58 -6.41
CA ALA A 196 -11.43 19.50 -6.40
C ALA A 196 -10.10 18.86 -6.84
N PHE A 197 -10.02 17.51 -6.85
CA PHE A 197 -8.76 16.79 -7.03
C PHE A 197 -8.46 16.31 -8.43
N ALA A 198 -9.47 16.20 -9.27
CA ALA A 198 -9.18 15.77 -10.61
C ALA A 198 -9.85 16.69 -11.62
N PRO A 199 -9.11 17.14 -12.61
CA PRO A 199 -9.74 17.37 -13.88
C PRO A 199 -10.56 16.11 -14.17
N SER A 200 -11.80 16.27 -14.63
CA SER A 200 -12.68 15.17 -15.07
C SER A 200 -11.97 14.19 -16.04
N ALA A 201 -10.82 14.61 -16.50
CA ALA A 201 -9.89 13.89 -17.33
C ALA A 201 -9.24 12.64 -16.69
N MET A 202 -9.00 12.57 -15.37
CA MET A 202 -8.29 11.44 -14.74
C MET A 202 -9.18 10.49 -13.92
N CYS A 203 -10.49 10.77 -13.79
CA CYS A 203 -11.40 9.96 -12.99
C CYS A 203 -12.16 8.95 -13.84
N GLY A 204 -12.08 7.70 -13.46
CA GLY A 204 -12.85 6.60 -14.03
C GLY A 204 -12.05 5.32 -14.25
N GLY A 205 -12.72 4.18 -14.17
CA GLY A 205 -12.09 2.87 -14.29
C GLY A 205 -11.36 2.66 -15.61
N GLY A 206 -11.89 3.18 -16.72
CA GLY A 206 -11.24 3.10 -18.02
C GLY A 206 -9.88 3.79 -18.05
N LYS A 207 -9.77 4.96 -17.42
CA LYS A 207 -8.51 5.71 -17.36
C LYS A 207 -7.49 5.07 -16.43
N TRP A 208 -7.94 4.50 -15.32
CA TRP A 208 -7.07 3.71 -14.47
C TRP A 208 -6.52 2.47 -15.20
N LEU A 209 -7.36 1.79 -15.98
CA LEU A 209 -6.91 0.68 -16.83
C LEU A 209 -5.89 1.13 -17.90
N ILE A 210 -6.07 2.32 -18.49
CA ILE A 210 -5.08 2.91 -19.41
C ILE A 210 -3.75 3.12 -18.69
N LEU A 211 -3.75 3.60 -17.44
CA LEU A 211 -2.53 3.72 -16.66
C LEU A 211 -1.87 2.36 -16.38
N CYS A 212 -2.66 1.30 -16.12
CA CYS A 212 -2.12 -0.06 -15.99
C CYS A 212 -1.49 -0.54 -17.30
N LEU A 213 -2.12 -0.28 -18.45
CA LEU A 213 -1.53 -0.59 -19.77
C LEU A 213 -0.28 0.22 -20.05
N LEU A 214 -0.23 1.49 -19.63
CA LEU A 214 1.00 2.30 -19.69
C LEU A 214 2.13 1.67 -18.88
N CYS A 215 1.84 1.07 -17.72
CA CYS A 215 2.85 0.32 -16.95
C CYS A 215 3.42 -0.86 -17.74
N VAL A 216 2.56 -1.59 -18.47
CA VAL A 216 3.01 -2.69 -19.34
C VAL A 216 3.93 -2.17 -20.44
N PHE A 217 3.54 -1.06 -21.07
CA PHE A 217 4.36 -0.42 -22.10
C PHE A 217 5.72 0.04 -21.55
N LEU A 218 5.72 0.75 -20.41
CA LEU A 218 6.97 1.20 -19.77
C LEU A 218 7.86 0.03 -19.36
N HIS A 219 7.26 -1.08 -18.90
CA HIS A 219 8.00 -2.29 -18.59
C HIS A 219 8.62 -2.91 -19.85
N ALA A 220 7.89 -2.97 -20.95
CA ALA A 220 8.41 -3.45 -22.23
C ALA A 220 9.59 -2.59 -22.75
N VAL A 221 9.48 -1.25 -22.60
CA VAL A 221 10.55 -0.32 -22.93
C VAL A 221 11.77 -0.55 -22.03
N LYS A 222 11.56 -0.70 -20.71
CA LYS A 222 12.63 -0.99 -19.75
C LYS A 222 13.41 -2.25 -20.09
N VAL A 223 12.71 -3.34 -20.43
CA VAL A 223 13.33 -4.62 -20.81
C VAL A 223 14.18 -4.48 -22.08
N ARG A 224 13.78 -3.58 -22.98
CA ARG A 224 14.50 -3.34 -24.25
C ARG A 224 15.66 -2.36 -24.11
N PHE A 225 15.56 -1.41 -23.17
CA PHE A 225 16.53 -0.32 -22.98
C PHE A 225 16.90 -0.19 -21.49
N GLU A 226 17.94 -0.89 -21.06
CA GLU A 226 18.41 -0.90 -19.66
C GLU A 226 18.57 0.48 -18.99
N PRO A 227 19.06 1.54 -19.67
CA PRO A 227 19.16 2.88 -19.07
C PRO A 227 17.84 3.44 -18.59
N MET A 228 16.71 2.94 -19.11
CA MET A 228 15.37 3.33 -18.70
C MET A 228 14.81 2.54 -17.50
N ALA A 229 15.60 1.68 -16.88
CA ALA A 229 15.20 0.91 -15.70
C ALA A 229 14.74 1.78 -14.52
N ILE A 230 15.21 3.03 -14.45
CA ILE A 230 14.84 4.02 -13.44
C ILE A 230 13.37 4.53 -13.63
N LEU A 231 12.86 4.51 -14.86
CA LEU A 231 11.54 5.09 -15.15
C LEU A 231 10.38 4.30 -14.58
N PHE A 232 10.54 2.99 -14.41
CA PHE A 232 9.47 2.12 -13.94
C PHE A 232 9.97 0.93 -13.14
N SER A 233 9.48 0.79 -11.91
CA SER A 233 9.61 -0.44 -11.12
C SER A 233 8.38 -0.64 -10.24
N PHE A 234 8.10 -1.89 -9.87
CA PHE A 234 7.02 -2.25 -8.95
C PHE A 234 7.43 -2.02 -7.48
N ARG A 235 7.90 -0.81 -7.18
CA ARG A 235 8.21 -0.36 -5.82
C ARG A 235 7.08 0.53 -5.31
N TYR A 236 6.74 0.46 -4.03
CA TYR A 236 5.61 1.20 -3.48
C TYR A 236 5.74 2.72 -3.62
N ASN A 237 6.96 3.24 -3.53
CA ASN A 237 7.28 4.66 -3.71
C ASN A 237 7.66 5.06 -5.15
N SER A 238 7.53 4.15 -6.11
CA SER A 238 7.69 4.49 -7.53
C SER A 238 6.66 5.55 -7.94
N PRO A 239 7.06 6.61 -8.66
CA PRO A 239 6.14 7.65 -9.13
C PRO A 239 4.94 7.08 -9.88
N MET A 240 5.15 6.05 -10.70
CA MET A 240 4.07 5.41 -11.45
C MET A 240 3.10 4.67 -10.55
N VAL A 241 3.60 3.91 -9.56
CA VAL A 241 2.76 3.22 -8.57
C VAL A 241 1.99 4.22 -7.73
N MET A 242 2.60 5.36 -7.36
CA MET A 242 1.91 6.44 -6.65
C MET A 242 0.78 7.03 -7.48
N ILE A 243 1.02 7.30 -8.77
CA ILE A 243 -0.02 7.82 -9.69
C ILE A 243 -1.16 6.80 -9.84
N LEU A 244 -0.85 5.51 -10.04
CA LEU A 244 -1.85 4.43 -10.10
C LEU A 244 -2.68 4.37 -8.82
N THR A 245 -2.02 4.44 -7.66
CA THR A 245 -2.68 4.40 -6.35
C THR A 245 -3.64 5.57 -6.18
N LEU A 246 -3.18 6.80 -6.46
CA LEU A 246 -3.99 8.01 -6.30
C LEU A 246 -5.15 8.03 -7.29
N ALA A 247 -4.93 7.61 -8.53
CA ALA A 247 -5.97 7.53 -9.55
C ALA A 247 -7.06 6.51 -9.15
N PHE A 248 -6.66 5.32 -8.65
CA PHE A 248 -7.58 4.29 -8.18
C PHE A 248 -8.35 4.75 -6.95
N PHE A 249 -7.64 5.26 -5.94
CA PHE A 249 -8.25 5.78 -4.71
C PHE A 249 -9.28 6.87 -5.00
N HIS A 250 -8.91 7.83 -5.86
CA HIS A 250 -9.82 8.88 -6.28
C HIS A 250 -11.06 8.34 -7.01
N TRP A 251 -10.87 7.36 -7.91
CA TRP A 251 -12.00 6.71 -8.59
C TRP A 251 -12.94 6.05 -7.59
N VAL A 252 -12.41 5.29 -6.61
CA VAL A 252 -13.22 4.66 -5.56
C VAL A 252 -13.98 5.70 -4.71
N MET A 253 -13.39 6.86 -4.42
CA MET A 253 -14.06 7.95 -3.72
C MET A 253 -15.32 8.44 -4.46
N THR A 254 -15.39 8.28 -5.79
CA THR A 254 -16.58 8.66 -6.58
C THR A 254 -17.71 7.62 -6.53
N TRP A 255 -17.44 6.43 -5.98
CA TRP A 255 -18.44 5.37 -5.93
C TRP A 255 -19.53 5.66 -4.91
N GLN A 256 -20.77 5.69 -5.37
CA GLN A 256 -21.96 5.85 -4.52
C GLN A 256 -22.54 4.45 -4.17
N ILE A 257 -21.85 3.72 -3.30
CA ILE A 257 -22.30 2.39 -2.87
C ILE A 257 -22.95 2.52 -1.50
N GLN A 258 -24.26 2.23 -1.43
CA GLN A 258 -25.04 2.17 -0.18
C GLN A 258 -25.67 0.78 -0.05
N LYS A 259 -24.89 -0.23 0.28
CA LYS A 259 -25.41 -1.58 0.50
C LYS A 259 -25.19 -2.03 1.93
N LYS A 260 -26.28 -2.42 2.62
CA LYS A 260 -26.28 -2.84 4.02
C LYS A 260 -25.39 -4.06 4.32
N TRP A 261 -25.09 -4.89 3.33
CA TRP A 261 -24.29 -6.10 3.51
C TRP A 261 -22.76 -5.87 3.40
N ILE A 262 -22.34 -4.67 3.03
CA ILE A 262 -20.93 -4.28 2.98
C ILE A 262 -20.50 -3.54 4.28
N ASN A 263 -21.48 -3.11 5.09
CA ASN A 263 -21.23 -2.32 6.31
C ASN A 263 -21.08 -3.18 7.56
#